data_106630118b03a0cf69cc7376d64ed53a
#
_entry.id   106630118b03a0cf69cc7376d64ed53a
#
_cell.length_a   1.000
_cell.length_b   1.000
_cell.length_c   1.000
_cell.angle_alpha   90.00
_cell.angle_beta   90.00
_cell.angle_gamma   90.00
#
_symmetry.space_group_name_H-M   'P 1'
#
loop_
_entity.id
_entity.type
_entity.pdbx_description
1 polymer ?
#
loop_
_entity_poly.entity_id
_entity_poly.type
_entity_poly.pdbx_seq_one_letter_code
_entity_poly.pdbx_strand_id
1 'polypeptide(L)'
;MNVTKETTGDLTAVLKIDVVAADYSEAVAKELKDYRKKANIPGFRPGQVPMGMIKKMYEKSVRAEHVQKVMSEAMYNFIDENKLQILGSPMANNEKTPSIDWDNQTDFTFYFDIAMQPEFELNLTDKNVTYYDINPTDEMLDKFVEDIQRRFGKFESPETVGENDLVYGEIEELDEEGNVKEGGIKTPTSISIDLIAMVS
;
A
#
# COMPACT_ATOMS: atom_id res chain seq x y z
N MET A 1 -23.74 -1.38 -23.82
CA MET A 1 -22.28 -1.18 -23.56
C MET A 1 -21.48 -2.17 -24.38
N ASN A 2 -20.32 -1.75 -24.86
CA ASN A 2 -19.37 -2.64 -25.54
C ASN A 2 -17.97 -2.41 -24.98
N VAL A 3 -17.30 -3.50 -24.57
CA VAL A 3 -15.92 -3.45 -24.10
C VAL A 3 -15.07 -4.31 -25.01
N THR A 4 -14.00 -3.74 -25.54
CA THR A 4 -13.07 -4.46 -26.42
C THR A 4 -11.65 -4.33 -25.87
N LYS A 5 -10.85 -5.41 -26.02
CA LYS A 5 -9.45 -5.46 -25.60
C LYS A 5 -8.56 -5.40 -26.85
N GLU A 6 -7.65 -4.45 -26.88
CA GLU A 6 -6.60 -4.33 -27.89
C GLU A 6 -5.26 -4.66 -27.25
N THR A 7 -4.60 -5.71 -27.72
CA THR A 7 -3.25 -6.06 -27.23
C THR A 7 -2.23 -5.13 -27.85
N THR A 8 -1.44 -4.45 -27.02
CA THR A 8 -0.42 -3.48 -27.44
C THR A 8 1.01 -4.00 -27.29
N GLY A 9 1.20 -5.05 -26.52
CA GLY A 9 2.49 -5.72 -26.30
C GLY A 9 2.27 -7.06 -25.61
N ASP A 10 3.35 -7.78 -25.29
CA ASP A 10 3.27 -9.13 -24.72
C ASP A 10 2.46 -9.19 -23.41
N LEU A 11 2.64 -8.18 -22.55
CA LEU A 11 1.99 -8.10 -21.25
C LEU A 11 1.16 -6.81 -21.06
N THR A 12 0.86 -6.11 -22.16
CA THR A 12 0.12 -4.86 -22.12
C THR A 12 -1.05 -4.87 -23.09
N ALA A 13 -2.16 -4.31 -22.66
CA ALA A 13 -3.33 -4.15 -23.50
C ALA A 13 -4.08 -2.86 -23.16
N VAL A 14 -4.92 -2.43 -24.09
CA VAL A 14 -5.83 -1.29 -23.92
C VAL A 14 -7.25 -1.80 -23.93
N LEU A 15 -8.03 -1.44 -22.94
CA LEU A 15 -9.47 -1.65 -22.92
C LEU A 15 -10.16 -0.41 -23.49
N LYS A 16 -10.94 -0.61 -24.54
CA LYS A 16 -11.84 0.41 -25.08
C LYS A 16 -13.24 0.12 -24.59
N ILE A 17 -13.88 1.11 -24.00
CA ILE A 17 -15.21 1.02 -23.40
C ILE A 17 -16.12 2.04 -24.08
N ASP A 18 -17.12 1.56 -24.79
CA ASP A 18 -18.14 2.39 -25.41
C ASP A 18 -19.42 2.37 -24.57
N VAL A 19 -19.80 3.53 -24.05
CA VAL A 19 -21.02 3.75 -23.26
C VAL A 19 -22.00 4.54 -24.08
N VAL A 20 -23.18 3.99 -24.35
CA VAL A 20 -24.23 4.65 -25.12
C VAL A 20 -25.32 5.20 -24.20
N ALA A 21 -26.11 6.14 -24.72
CA ALA A 21 -27.18 6.80 -23.93
C ALA A 21 -28.14 5.83 -23.25
N ALA A 22 -28.44 4.68 -23.89
CA ALA A 22 -29.33 3.65 -23.35
C ALA A 22 -28.83 3.04 -22.03
N ASP A 23 -27.52 3.04 -21.80
CA ASP A 23 -26.91 2.37 -20.65
C ASP A 23 -27.09 3.14 -19.33
N TYR A 24 -27.28 4.47 -19.39
CA TYR A 24 -27.32 5.32 -18.19
C TYR A 24 -28.57 6.23 -18.11
N SER A 25 -29.30 6.47 -19.21
CA SER A 25 -30.36 7.48 -19.27
C SER A 25 -31.51 7.25 -18.27
N GLU A 26 -31.89 5.96 -18.06
CA GLU A 26 -32.94 5.61 -17.12
C GLU A 26 -32.52 5.90 -15.66
N ALA A 27 -31.29 5.56 -15.29
CA ALA A 27 -30.73 5.81 -13.98
C ALA A 27 -30.63 7.32 -13.71
N VAL A 28 -30.14 8.10 -14.68
CA VAL A 28 -30.07 9.57 -14.61
C VAL A 28 -31.49 10.16 -14.43
N ALA A 29 -32.47 9.69 -15.20
CA ALA A 29 -33.84 10.19 -15.10
C ALA A 29 -34.47 9.87 -13.73
N LYS A 30 -34.19 8.71 -13.18
CA LYS A 30 -34.65 8.30 -11.83
C LYS A 30 -34.02 9.20 -10.77
N GLU A 31 -32.73 9.39 -10.83
CA GLU A 31 -32.02 10.20 -9.83
C GLU A 31 -32.41 11.67 -9.88
N LEU A 32 -32.58 12.26 -11.06
CA LEU A 32 -33.11 13.61 -11.20
C LEU A 32 -34.51 13.79 -10.62
N LYS A 33 -35.37 12.74 -10.70
CA LYS A 33 -36.68 12.75 -10.01
C LYS A 33 -36.52 12.77 -8.50
N ASP A 34 -35.53 12.05 -7.95
CA ASP A 34 -35.28 12.02 -6.52
C ASP A 34 -34.62 13.32 -6.04
N TYR A 35 -33.71 13.91 -6.82
CA TYR A 35 -33.23 15.29 -6.57
C TYR A 35 -34.38 16.28 -6.51
N ARG A 36 -35.32 16.22 -7.44
CA ARG A 36 -36.51 17.09 -7.42
C ARG A 36 -37.29 17.01 -6.12
N LYS A 37 -37.48 15.80 -5.54
CA LYS A 37 -38.22 15.61 -4.29
C LYS A 37 -37.50 16.25 -3.09
N LYS A 38 -36.13 16.19 -3.11
CA LYS A 38 -35.29 16.67 -2.02
C LYS A 38 -34.86 18.12 -2.16
N ALA A 39 -34.93 18.69 -3.38
CA ALA A 39 -34.44 20.03 -3.67
C ALA A 39 -35.24 21.10 -2.88
N ASN A 40 -34.47 21.91 -2.16
CA ASN A 40 -35.01 23.11 -1.49
C ASN A 40 -34.44 24.35 -2.21
N ILE A 41 -35.23 24.93 -3.11
CA ILE A 41 -34.86 26.08 -3.91
C ILE A 41 -35.72 27.26 -3.49
N PRO A 42 -35.13 28.43 -3.16
CA PRO A 42 -35.87 29.63 -2.82
C PRO A 42 -36.93 29.97 -3.87
N GLY A 43 -38.18 30.22 -3.43
CA GLY A 43 -39.32 30.51 -4.31
C GLY A 43 -40.14 29.28 -4.74
N PHE A 44 -39.70 28.06 -4.39
CA PHE A 44 -40.48 26.84 -4.68
C PHE A 44 -40.73 26.03 -3.43
N ARG A 45 -41.95 25.44 -3.35
CA ARG A 45 -42.26 24.46 -2.30
C ARG A 45 -41.42 23.19 -2.53
N PRO A 46 -40.82 22.56 -1.49
CA PRO A 46 -40.10 21.31 -1.60
C PRO A 46 -40.87 20.26 -2.42
N GLY A 47 -40.22 19.64 -3.39
CA GLY A 47 -40.80 18.66 -4.31
C GLY A 47 -41.60 19.24 -5.49
N GLN A 48 -41.84 20.53 -5.55
CA GLN A 48 -42.62 21.20 -6.61
C GLN A 48 -41.73 22.00 -7.61
N VAL A 49 -40.43 21.85 -7.52
CA VAL A 49 -39.51 22.49 -8.45
C VAL A 49 -39.74 21.96 -9.88
N PRO A 50 -39.78 22.83 -10.91
CA PRO A 50 -39.91 22.37 -12.29
C PRO A 50 -38.73 21.48 -12.70
N MET A 51 -39.03 20.35 -13.39
CA MET A 51 -38.00 19.41 -13.80
C MET A 51 -36.92 20.04 -14.72
N GLY A 52 -37.30 21.01 -15.56
CA GLY A 52 -36.36 21.73 -16.40
C GLY A 52 -35.29 22.50 -15.61
N MET A 53 -35.64 23.04 -14.45
CA MET A 53 -34.68 23.70 -13.55
C MET A 53 -33.76 22.70 -12.89
N ILE A 54 -34.27 21.57 -12.41
CA ILE A 54 -33.48 20.46 -11.84
C ILE A 54 -32.49 19.92 -12.88
N LYS A 55 -32.95 19.68 -14.10
CA LYS A 55 -32.09 19.25 -15.19
C LYS A 55 -30.97 20.25 -15.43
N LYS A 56 -31.30 21.55 -15.59
CA LYS A 56 -30.30 22.58 -15.85
C LYS A 56 -29.22 22.66 -14.75
N MET A 57 -29.60 22.38 -13.50
CA MET A 57 -28.68 22.48 -12.35
C MET A 57 -27.86 21.22 -12.12
N TYR A 58 -28.44 20.04 -12.32
CA TYR A 58 -27.87 18.78 -11.86
C TYR A 58 -27.61 17.75 -12.95
N GLU A 59 -28.21 17.86 -14.16
CA GLU A 59 -28.17 16.82 -15.18
C GLU A 59 -26.73 16.50 -15.60
N LYS A 60 -25.87 17.50 -15.75
CA LYS A 60 -24.47 17.33 -16.15
C LYS A 60 -23.70 16.50 -15.13
N SER A 61 -23.82 16.83 -13.85
CA SER A 61 -23.11 16.12 -12.76
C SER A 61 -23.64 14.71 -12.58
N VAL A 62 -24.96 14.54 -12.55
CA VAL A 62 -25.62 13.25 -12.43
C VAL A 62 -25.29 12.34 -13.62
N ARG A 63 -25.27 12.90 -14.83
CA ARG A 63 -24.86 12.15 -16.03
C ARG A 63 -23.43 11.68 -15.94
N ALA A 64 -22.48 12.57 -15.56
CA ALA A 64 -21.08 12.21 -15.42
C ALA A 64 -20.89 11.09 -14.38
N GLU A 65 -21.58 11.16 -13.25
CA GLU A 65 -21.51 10.16 -12.20
C GLU A 65 -22.03 8.79 -12.67
N HIS A 66 -23.21 8.76 -13.34
CA HIS A 66 -23.75 7.52 -13.86
C HIS A 66 -22.92 6.92 -14.98
N VAL A 67 -22.41 7.74 -15.90
CA VAL A 67 -21.50 7.26 -16.96
C VAL A 67 -20.25 6.64 -16.36
N GLN A 68 -19.65 7.31 -15.37
CA GLN A 68 -18.46 6.77 -14.70
C GLN A 68 -18.75 5.45 -13.96
N LYS A 69 -19.89 5.36 -13.30
CA LYS A 69 -20.32 4.14 -12.60
C LYS A 69 -20.49 2.98 -13.57
N VAL A 70 -21.27 3.20 -14.61
CA VAL A 70 -21.57 2.20 -15.65
C VAL A 70 -20.29 1.75 -16.37
N MET A 71 -19.40 2.71 -16.70
CA MET A 71 -18.10 2.42 -17.29
C MET A 71 -17.24 1.54 -16.39
N SER A 72 -17.16 1.86 -15.09
CA SER A 72 -16.37 1.07 -14.13
C SER A 72 -16.93 -0.33 -13.96
N GLU A 73 -18.25 -0.47 -13.81
CA GLU A 73 -18.93 -1.78 -13.74
C GLU A 73 -18.65 -2.63 -14.98
N ALA A 74 -18.73 -2.05 -16.17
CA ALA A 74 -18.46 -2.75 -17.42
C ALA A 74 -17.00 -3.21 -17.53
N MET A 75 -16.06 -2.35 -17.09
CA MET A 75 -14.64 -2.66 -17.12
C MET A 75 -14.31 -3.84 -16.21
N TYR A 76 -14.76 -3.82 -14.97
CA TYR A 76 -14.48 -4.89 -14.01
C TYR A 76 -15.19 -6.19 -14.39
N ASN A 77 -16.45 -6.12 -14.85
CA ASN A 77 -17.16 -7.31 -15.37
C ASN A 77 -16.42 -7.94 -16.54
N PHE A 78 -15.90 -7.13 -17.48
CA PHE A 78 -15.13 -7.64 -18.60
C PHE A 78 -13.84 -8.34 -18.17
N ILE A 79 -13.12 -7.77 -17.18
CA ILE A 79 -11.91 -8.36 -16.60
C ILE A 79 -12.23 -9.71 -15.96
N ASP A 80 -13.29 -9.79 -15.18
CA ASP A 80 -13.72 -11.01 -14.47
C ASP A 80 -14.21 -12.08 -15.43
N GLU A 81 -15.09 -11.74 -16.38
CA GLU A 81 -15.63 -12.69 -17.37
C GLU A 81 -14.53 -13.29 -18.25
N ASN A 82 -13.55 -12.48 -18.65
CA ASN A 82 -12.41 -12.94 -19.45
C ASN A 82 -11.27 -13.50 -18.60
N LYS A 83 -11.41 -13.55 -17.27
CA LYS A 83 -10.41 -14.05 -16.30
C LYS A 83 -9.03 -13.41 -16.51
N LEU A 84 -9.01 -12.11 -16.83
CA LEU A 84 -7.77 -11.39 -17.06
C LEU A 84 -7.04 -11.18 -15.75
N GLN A 85 -5.85 -11.75 -15.63
CA GLN A 85 -4.95 -11.52 -14.50
C GLN A 85 -4.21 -10.21 -14.73
N ILE A 86 -4.72 -9.12 -14.14
CA ILE A 86 -4.13 -7.80 -14.27
C ILE A 86 -3.20 -7.48 -13.11
N LEU A 87 -2.14 -6.73 -13.38
CA LEU A 87 -1.21 -6.19 -12.39
C LEU A 87 -1.61 -4.75 -12.04
N GLY A 88 -2.12 -4.56 -10.83
CA GLY A 88 -2.60 -3.27 -10.38
C GLY A 88 -3.97 -2.90 -10.94
N SER A 89 -4.32 -1.62 -10.84
CA SER A 89 -5.59 -1.08 -11.35
C SER A 89 -5.42 -0.58 -12.79
N PRO A 90 -6.47 -0.70 -13.65
CA PRO A 90 -6.47 -0.09 -14.96
C PRO A 90 -6.20 1.42 -14.89
N MET A 91 -5.37 1.94 -15.78
CA MET A 91 -4.99 3.34 -15.85
C MET A 91 -5.71 4.03 -17.00
N ALA A 92 -6.37 5.18 -16.73
CA ALA A 92 -7.03 5.94 -17.77
C ALA A 92 -6.01 6.47 -18.80
N ASN A 93 -6.23 6.15 -20.08
CA ASN A 93 -5.42 6.65 -21.18
C ASN A 93 -6.04 7.94 -21.74
N ASN A 94 -5.54 9.07 -21.25
CA ASN A 94 -6.05 10.40 -21.64
C ASN A 94 -5.62 10.80 -23.06
N GLU A 95 -4.59 10.19 -23.63
CA GLU A 95 -4.15 10.48 -25.00
C GLU A 95 -5.09 9.88 -26.04
N LYS A 96 -5.57 8.64 -25.77
CA LYS A 96 -6.52 7.94 -26.66
C LYS A 96 -7.96 8.33 -26.40
N THR A 97 -8.31 8.72 -25.17
CA THR A 97 -9.66 9.11 -24.79
C THR A 97 -10.01 10.47 -25.43
N PRO A 98 -11.05 10.55 -26.28
CA PRO A 98 -11.47 11.80 -26.88
C PRO A 98 -11.87 12.83 -25.82
N SER A 99 -11.77 14.11 -26.17
CA SER A 99 -12.31 15.19 -25.32
C SER A 99 -13.81 15.00 -25.11
N ILE A 100 -14.24 14.99 -23.86
CA ILE A 100 -15.63 14.70 -23.47
C ILE A 100 -16.42 16.02 -23.37
N ASP A 101 -17.45 16.17 -24.20
CA ASP A 101 -18.42 17.24 -24.09
C ASP A 101 -19.68 16.74 -23.36
N TRP A 102 -19.73 17.02 -22.06
CA TRP A 102 -20.84 16.63 -21.20
C TRP A 102 -22.16 17.35 -21.50
N ASP A 103 -22.15 18.41 -22.28
CA ASP A 103 -23.34 19.19 -22.59
C ASP A 103 -24.06 18.68 -23.84
N ASN A 104 -23.31 18.28 -24.88
CA ASN A 104 -23.88 17.92 -26.18
C ASN A 104 -23.70 16.45 -26.56
N GLN A 105 -22.78 15.76 -25.92
CA GLN A 105 -22.46 14.35 -26.23
C GLN A 105 -23.33 13.40 -25.43
N THR A 106 -23.79 12.32 -26.08
CA THR A 106 -24.63 11.28 -25.46
C THR A 106 -23.92 9.94 -25.40
N ASP A 107 -22.97 9.69 -26.28
CA ASP A 107 -22.20 8.45 -26.34
C ASP A 107 -20.74 8.75 -26.02
N PHE A 108 -20.13 7.94 -25.16
CA PHE A 108 -18.80 8.17 -24.62
C PHE A 108 -17.91 6.98 -24.89
N THR A 109 -16.66 7.25 -25.23
CA THR A 109 -15.63 6.22 -25.42
C THR A 109 -14.47 6.51 -24.47
N PHE A 110 -14.09 5.51 -23.71
CA PHE A 110 -12.98 5.56 -22.76
C PHE A 110 -11.94 4.52 -23.10
N TYR A 111 -10.68 4.86 -22.82
CA TYR A 111 -9.56 3.95 -23.01
C TYR A 111 -8.81 3.79 -21.68
N PHE A 112 -8.50 2.54 -21.34
CA PHE A 112 -7.75 2.19 -20.16
C PHE A 112 -6.59 1.27 -20.50
N ASP A 113 -5.40 1.61 -20.05
CA ASP A 113 -4.24 0.76 -20.17
C ASP A 113 -4.23 -0.24 -19.02
N ILE A 114 -3.99 -1.50 -19.34
CA ILE A 114 -3.86 -2.60 -18.41
C ILE A 114 -2.53 -3.32 -18.63
N ALA A 115 -1.90 -3.72 -17.53
CA ALA A 115 -0.79 -4.66 -17.54
C ALA A 115 -1.29 -6.05 -17.12
N MET A 116 -0.85 -7.08 -17.83
CA MET A 116 -1.22 -8.47 -17.55
C MET A 116 -0.11 -9.20 -16.81
N GLN A 117 -0.48 -10.14 -15.97
CA GLN A 117 0.47 -11.00 -15.30
C GLN A 117 1.12 -11.95 -16.31
N PRO A 118 2.46 -12.14 -16.27
CA PRO A 118 3.11 -13.14 -17.09
C PRO A 118 2.72 -14.56 -16.63
N GLU A 119 2.45 -15.43 -17.59
CA GLU A 119 2.30 -16.86 -17.32
C GLU A 119 3.68 -17.53 -17.35
N PHE A 120 4.03 -18.21 -16.28
CA PHE A 120 5.29 -18.96 -16.20
C PHE A 120 5.07 -20.27 -15.44
N GLU A 121 5.79 -21.29 -15.86
CA GLU A 121 5.84 -22.55 -15.15
C GLU A 121 7.01 -22.56 -14.17
N LEU A 122 6.70 -22.78 -12.91
CA LEU A 122 7.70 -22.88 -11.84
C LEU A 122 8.13 -24.35 -11.70
N ASN A 123 9.30 -24.70 -12.22
CA ASN A 123 9.92 -26.00 -12.04
C ASN A 123 10.90 -25.99 -10.86
N LEU A 124 10.39 -26.25 -9.66
CA LEU A 124 11.21 -26.47 -8.47
C LEU A 124 11.59 -27.95 -8.40
N THR A 125 12.85 -28.25 -8.72
CA THR A 125 13.42 -29.61 -8.59
C THR A 125 14.43 -29.63 -7.44
N ASP A 126 14.63 -30.81 -6.85
CA ASP A 126 15.60 -31.02 -5.75
C ASP A 126 17.03 -30.57 -6.10
N LYS A 127 17.32 -30.45 -7.40
CA LYS A 127 18.62 -29.99 -7.89
C LYS A 127 18.82 -28.46 -7.82
N ASN A 128 17.73 -27.70 -7.69
CA ASN A 128 17.76 -26.22 -7.73
C ASN A 128 17.82 -25.60 -6.34
N VAL A 129 17.64 -26.40 -5.29
CA VAL A 129 17.65 -25.91 -3.91
C VAL A 129 18.67 -26.71 -3.11
N THR A 130 19.65 -26.02 -2.54
CA THR A 130 20.60 -26.63 -1.60
C THR A 130 20.00 -26.55 -0.21
N TYR A 131 19.77 -27.70 0.40
CA TYR A 131 19.37 -27.78 1.79
C TYR A 131 20.62 -28.00 2.65
N TYR A 132 20.79 -27.16 3.67
CA TYR A 132 21.89 -27.27 4.61
C TYR A 132 21.38 -27.90 5.91
N ASP A 133 22.02 -28.99 6.32
CA ASP A 133 21.81 -29.56 7.64
C ASP A 133 22.82 -28.91 8.60
N ILE A 134 22.33 -28.16 9.55
CA ILE A 134 23.14 -27.39 10.50
C ILE A 134 23.26 -28.20 11.78
N ASN A 135 24.42 -28.81 11.97
CA ASN A 135 24.76 -29.53 13.20
C ASN A 135 25.60 -28.62 14.09
N PRO A 136 25.13 -28.29 15.30
CA PRO A 136 25.91 -27.54 16.25
C PRO A 136 27.15 -28.34 16.70
N THR A 137 28.28 -27.68 16.82
CA THR A 137 29.47 -28.27 17.42
C THR A 137 29.38 -28.24 18.95
N ASP A 138 30.13 -29.13 19.63
CA ASP A 138 30.16 -29.16 21.10
C ASP A 138 30.55 -27.77 21.67
N GLU A 139 31.51 -27.10 21.05
CA GLU A 139 31.93 -25.74 21.45
C GLU A 139 30.77 -24.71 21.35
N MET A 140 29.90 -24.83 20.33
CA MET A 140 28.73 -23.94 20.20
C MET A 140 27.70 -24.23 21.27
N LEU A 141 27.53 -25.50 21.63
CA LEU A 141 26.63 -25.94 22.73
C LEU A 141 27.13 -25.43 24.07
N ASP A 142 28.44 -25.57 24.35
CA ASP A 142 29.05 -25.08 25.58
C ASP A 142 28.90 -23.56 25.73
N LYS A 143 29.20 -22.79 24.68
CA LYS A 143 28.97 -21.34 24.69
C LYS A 143 27.50 -20.98 24.93
N PHE A 144 26.58 -21.70 24.32
CA PHE A 144 25.16 -21.46 24.51
C PHE A 144 24.72 -21.73 25.94
N VAL A 145 25.26 -22.79 26.55
CA VAL A 145 25.03 -23.09 27.98
C VAL A 145 25.60 -22.03 28.90
N GLU A 146 26.82 -21.53 28.63
CA GLU A 146 27.41 -20.42 29.36
C GLU A 146 26.58 -19.16 29.28
N ASP A 147 26.06 -18.81 28.09
CA ASP A 147 25.19 -17.65 27.89
C ASP A 147 23.87 -17.77 28.69
N ILE A 148 23.29 -18.98 28.73
CA ILE A 148 22.11 -19.25 29.56
C ILE A 148 22.45 -19.10 31.03
N GLN A 149 23.55 -19.65 31.47
CA GLN A 149 24.00 -19.55 32.88
C GLN A 149 24.21 -18.08 33.28
N ARG A 150 24.84 -17.28 32.41
CA ARG A 150 24.99 -15.82 32.63
C ARG A 150 23.65 -15.10 32.75
N ARG A 151 22.68 -15.43 31.90
CA ARG A 151 21.35 -14.74 31.88
C ARG A 151 20.48 -15.11 33.10
N PHE A 152 20.57 -16.34 33.58
CA PHE A 152 19.73 -16.85 34.65
C PHE A 152 20.48 -17.06 35.96
N GLY A 153 21.76 -16.74 36.02
CA GLY A 153 22.58 -16.82 37.21
C GLY A 153 22.19 -15.82 38.28
N LYS A 154 22.67 -16.04 39.49
CA LYS A 154 22.55 -15.05 40.58
C LYS A 154 23.79 -14.19 40.58
N PHE A 155 23.59 -12.89 40.74
CA PHE A 155 24.68 -11.95 40.92
C PHE A 155 25.16 -12.05 42.37
N GLU A 156 26.47 -12.26 42.56
CA GLU A 156 27.16 -12.21 43.84
C GLU A 156 28.18 -11.07 43.73
N SER A 157 28.41 -10.36 44.84
CA SER A 157 29.41 -9.29 44.87
C SER A 157 30.68 -9.82 45.54
N PRO A 158 31.71 -10.18 44.74
CA PRO A 158 32.98 -10.64 45.29
C PRO A 158 33.75 -9.45 45.91
N GLU A 159 34.73 -9.76 46.80
CA GLU A 159 35.61 -8.76 47.39
C GLU A 159 36.63 -8.21 46.40
N THR A 160 36.98 -8.99 45.38
CA THR A 160 37.91 -8.63 44.30
C THR A 160 37.29 -8.90 42.93
N VAL A 161 37.53 -8.03 41.97
CA VAL A 161 36.97 -8.14 40.61
C VAL A 161 37.75 -9.20 39.82
N GLY A 162 37.02 -10.16 39.24
CA GLY A 162 37.53 -11.19 38.32
C GLY A 162 37.35 -10.83 36.85
N GLU A 163 37.92 -11.69 35.97
CA GLU A 163 37.90 -11.44 34.52
C GLU A 163 36.51 -11.39 33.87
N ASN A 164 35.55 -12.11 34.43
CA ASN A 164 34.17 -12.18 33.88
C ASN A 164 33.15 -11.37 34.69
N ASP A 165 33.60 -10.47 35.55
CA ASP A 165 32.73 -9.71 36.43
C ASP A 165 32.21 -8.44 35.75
N LEU A 166 31.05 -7.99 36.24
CA LEU A 166 30.46 -6.70 35.87
C LEU A 166 30.81 -5.68 36.91
N VAL A 167 31.52 -4.61 36.52
CA VAL A 167 31.76 -3.44 37.36
C VAL A 167 30.63 -2.45 37.15
N TYR A 168 29.88 -2.17 38.22
CA TYR A 168 28.84 -1.14 38.23
C TYR A 168 29.40 0.14 38.82
N GLY A 169 29.34 1.23 38.07
CA GLY A 169 29.86 2.51 38.49
C GLY A 169 29.37 3.67 37.64
N GLU A 170 29.93 4.82 37.88
CA GLU A 170 29.67 6.03 37.09
C GLU A 170 30.86 6.30 36.18
N ILE A 171 30.60 6.40 34.85
CA ILE A 171 31.62 6.79 33.89
C ILE A 171 31.58 8.28 33.69
N GLU A 172 32.75 8.91 33.77
CA GLU A 172 32.93 10.34 33.55
C GLU A 172 33.91 10.55 32.39
N GLU A 173 33.57 11.48 31.49
CA GLU A 173 34.49 11.89 30.42
C GLU A 173 35.63 12.70 31.01
N LEU A 174 36.87 12.36 30.66
CA LEU A 174 38.07 13.10 31.06
C LEU A 174 38.55 14.01 29.93
N ASP A 175 39.18 15.09 30.27
CA ASP A 175 39.91 15.97 29.34
C ASP A 175 41.28 15.36 28.97
N GLU A 176 42.04 16.05 28.12
CA GLU A 176 43.37 15.61 27.69
C GLU A 176 44.41 15.58 28.84
N GLU A 177 44.12 16.26 29.95
CA GLU A 177 44.93 16.33 31.15
C GLU A 177 44.54 15.29 32.22
N GLY A 178 43.45 14.52 31.96
CA GLY A 178 42.96 13.46 32.86
C GLY A 178 42.02 13.96 33.97
N ASN A 179 41.54 15.21 33.90
CA ASN A 179 40.54 15.74 34.83
C ASN A 179 39.14 15.52 34.28
N VAL A 180 38.15 15.49 35.17
CA VAL A 180 36.73 15.38 34.75
C VAL A 180 36.36 16.61 33.93
N LYS A 181 35.91 16.37 32.69
CA LYS A 181 35.53 17.41 31.74
C LYS A 181 34.23 18.07 32.13
N GLU A 182 34.26 19.40 32.32
CA GLU A 182 33.08 20.18 32.68
C GLU A 182 32.04 20.13 31.53
N GLY A 183 30.84 19.63 31.80
CA GLY A 183 29.80 19.39 30.77
C GLY A 183 30.00 18.13 29.94
N GLY A 184 30.98 17.30 30.24
CA GLY A 184 31.24 16.01 29.61
C GLY A 184 30.19 14.96 29.98
N ILE A 185 30.34 13.76 29.40
CA ILE A 185 29.43 12.63 29.61
C ILE A 185 29.64 12.12 31.05
N LYS A 186 28.53 12.02 31.79
CA LYS A 186 28.48 11.41 33.11
C LYS A 186 27.25 10.49 33.18
N THR A 187 27.49 9.19 33.24
CA THR A 187 26.39 8.21 33.16
C THR A 187 26.69 6.97 34.04
N PRO A 188 25.74 6.56 34.89
CA PRO A 188 25.84 5.31 35.61
C PRO A 188 25.69 4.15 34.59
N THR A 189 26.61 3.21 34.64
CA THR A 189 26.61 2.05 33.73
C THR A 189 27.28 0.85 34.36
N SER A 190 27.06 -0.32 33.76
CA SER A 190 27.79 -1.54 34.08
C SER A 190 28.69 -1.91 32.93
N ILE A 191 29.93 -2.22 33.21
CA ILE A 191 30.94 -2.57 32.22
C ILE A 191 31.44 -3.97 32.56
N SER A 192 31.48 -4.86 31.53
CA SER A 192 32.17 -6.13 31.62
C SER A 192 33.65 -5.92 31.42
N ILE A 193 34.48 -6.52 32.26
CA ILE A 193 35.94 -6.38 32.19
C ILE A 193 36.50 -6.93 30.88
N ASP A 194 35.87 -7.97 30.34
CA ASP A 194 36.24 -8.54 29.03
C ASP A 194 36.17 -7.51 27.90
N LEU A 195 35.23 -6.56 27.96
CA LEU A 195 35.08 -5.50 26.96
C LEU A 195 36.16 -4.40 27.10
N ILE A 196 36.66 -4.16 28.31
CA ILE A 196 37.72 -3.16 28.52
C ILE A 196 39.05 -3.67 27.93
N ALA A 197 39.32 -4.95 28.04
CA ALA A 197 40.53 -5.54 27.47
C ALA A 197 40.59 -5.54 25.93
N MET A 198 39.46 -5.37 25.25
CA MET A 198 39.40 -5.27 23.78
C MET A 198 39.70 -3.86 23.24
N VAL A 199 39.71 -2.83 24.09
CA VAL A 199 39.86 -1.41 23.70
C VAL A 199 41.25 -0.85 24.04
N SER A 200 42.07 -1.58 24.72
CA SER A 200 43.49 -1.26 25.01
C SER A 200 44.44 -2.01 24.01
#